data_d22dd9c64a89423686f91d5f1409088f
#
_entry.id   d22dd9c64a89423686f91d5f1409088f
#
_cell.length_a   1.000
_cell.length_b   1.000
_cell.length_c   1.000
_cell.angle_alpha   90.00
_cell.angle_beta   90.00
_cell.angle_gamma   90.00
#
_symmetry.space_group_name_H-M   'P 1'
#
loop_
_entity.id
_entity.type
_entity.pdbx_description
1 polymer ?
#
loop_
_entity_poly.entity_id
_entity_poly.type
_entity_poly.pdbx_seq_one_letter_code
_entity_poly.pdbx_strand_id
1 'polypeptide(L)'
;MALPVSDVHPVLRRATASPAALDLLTQAHLGLTEAAGLDAPHERYATAHLAALRTAAAVLAARGRPEETPRRRRRIRSVWEVLPEIAPELAEWSALFAAGADRRARAEAGIATAAGPREADDLVRAVTMFLRLVERMLLLRPALDGSAPPVGAPVVPLAE
;
A
#
# COMPACT_ATOMS: atom_id res chain seq x y z
N MET A 1 -38.03 -22.82 -3.39
CA MET A 1 -37.54 -22.11 -4.59
C MET A 1 -36.46 -21.16 -4.14
N ALA A 2 -35.21 -21.56 -4.30
CA ALA A 2 -34.08 -20.70 -3.99
C ALA A 2 -33.89 -19.75 -5.16
N LEU A 3 -33.98 -18.44 -4.91
CA LEU A 3 -33.61 -17.43 -5.87
C LEU A 3 -32.09 -17.56 -6.13
N PRO A 4 -31.64 -17.51 -7.36
CA PRO A 4 -30.21 -17.53 -7.63
C PRO A 4 -29.57 -16.31 -6.98
N VAL A 5 -28.58 -16.60 -6.15
CA VAL A 5 -27.72 -15.59 -5.58
C VAL A 5 -27.12 -14.78 -6.73
N SER A 6 -27.49 -13.55 -6.76
CA SER A 6 -27.15 -12.54 -7.75
C SER A 6 -25.73 -12.67 -8.25
N ASP A 7 -25.59 -12.67 -9.53
CA ASP A 7 -24.39 -12.40 -10.28
C ASP A 7 -23.79 -11.04 -9.86
N VAL A 8 -23.05 -11.05 -8.76
CA VAL A 8 -22.11 -9.99 -8.53
C VAL A 8 -21.06 -10.15 -9.60
N HIS A 9 -21.11 -9.28 -10.58
CA HIS A 9 -20.27 -9.34 -11.77
C HIS A 9 -18.82 -9.61 -11.40
N PRO A 10 -18.15 -10.61 -11.94
CA PRO A 10 -16.77 -10.97 -11.57
C PRO A 10 -15.78 -9.81 -11.64
N VAL A 11 -16.07 -8.81 -12.47
CA VAL A 11 -15.28 -7.59 -12.63
C VAL A 11 -15.32 -6.71 -11.36
N LEU A 12 -16.46 -6.66 -10.67
CA LEU A 12 -16.59 -5.88 -9.42
C LEU A 12 -15.84 -6.53 -8.25
N ARG A 13 -15.71 -7.86 -8.23
CA ARG A 13 -14.92 -8.56 -7.21
C ARG A 13 -13.41 -8.35 -7.39
N ARG A 14 -12.94 -8.08 -8.60
CA ARG A 14 -11.52 -7.81 -8.89
C ARG A 14 -11.15 -6.35 -8.67
N ALA A 15 -12.14 -5.45 -8.65
CA ALA A 15 -11.96 -4.01 -8.56
C ALA A 15 -11.82 -3.50 -7.12
N THR A 16 -12.21 -4.28 -6.10
CA THR A 16 -12.17 -3.85 -4.71
C THR A 16 -10.99 -4.48 -4.00
N ALA A 17 -10.05 -3.64 -3.55
CA ALA A 17 -9.07 -4.04 -2.56
C ALA A 17 -9.80 -4.63 -1.33
N SER A 18 -9.17 -5.60 -0.65
CA SER A 18 -9.76 -6.17 0.56
C SER A 18 -10.07 -5.08 1.59
N PRO A 19 -11.11 -5.24 2.44
CA PRO A 19 -11.38 -4.27 3.50
C PRO A 19 -10.17 -4.01 4.40
N ALA A 20 -9.37 -5.03 4.69
CA ALA A 20 -8.15 -4.88 5.49
C ALA A 20 -7.12 -3.99 4.78
N ALA A 21 -6.93 -4.16 3.47
CA ALA A 21 -6.04 -3.29 2.70
C ALA A 21 -6.53 -1.84 2.66
N LEU A 22 -7.83 -1.61 2.49
CA LEU A 22 -8.42 -0.27 2.50
C LEU A 22 -8.26 0.43 3.85
N ASP A 23 -8.46 -0.29 4.95
CA ASP A 23 -8.26 0.24 6.29
C ASP A 23 -6.80 0.67 6.52
N LEU A 24 -5.85 -0.14 6.08
CA LEU A 24 -4.42 0.16 6.18
C LEU A 24 -4.03 1.38 5.35
N LEU A 25 -4.58 1.53 4.14
CA LEU A 25 -4.36 2.73 3.32
C LEU A 25 -4.94 3.99 3.98
N THR A 26 -6.11 3.89 4.57
CA THR A 26 -6.72 4.98 5.34
C THR A 26 -5.85 5.38 6.52
N GLN A 27 -5.35 4.42 7.29
CA GLN A 27 -4.44 4.66 8.41
C GLN A 27 -3.11 5.27 7.94
N ALA A 28 -2.60 4.87 6.77
CA ALA A 28 -1.40 5.47 6.20
C ALA A 28 -1.61 6.95 5.84
N HIS A 29 -2.73 7.30 5.24
CA HIS A 29 -3.10 8.69 4.96
C HIS A 29 -3.20 9.53 6.23
N LEU A 30 -3.89 9.03 7.24
CA LEU A 30 -4.01 9.70 8.54
C LEU A 30 -2.64 9.90 9.19
N GLY A 31 -1.78 8.88 9.12
CA GLY A 31 -0.41 8.95 9.64
C GLY A 31 0.46 10.00 8.93
N LEU A 32 0.33 10.14 7.61
CA LEU A 32 1.04 11.19 6.86
C LEU A 32 0.53 12.59 7.21
N THR A 33 -0.76 12.76 7.38
CA THR A 33 -1.36 14.03 7.82
C THR A 33 -0.87 14.40 9.21
N GLU A 34 -0.84 13.45 10.13
CA GLU A 34 -0.29 13.62 11.47
C GLU A 34 1.20 14.00 11.41
N ALA A 35 2.01 13.28 10.65
CA ALA A 35 3.44 13.55 10.50
C ALA A 35 3.69 14.99 10.02
N ALA A 36 2.94 15.45 9.04
CA ALA A 36 3.07 16.80 8.49
C ALA A 36 2.79 17.90 9.53
N GLY A 37 1.98 17.62 10.56
CA GLY A 37 1.65 18.53 11.65
C GLY A 37 2.59 18.50 12.84
N LEU A 38 3.55 17.55 12.88
CA LEU A 38 4.49 17.43 14.00
C LEU A 38 5.70 18.34 13.80
N ASP A 39 5.99 19.16 14.82
CA ASP A 39 7.10 20.11 14.77
C ASP A 39 8.46 19.43 15.00
N ALA A 40 8.52 18.43 15.90
CA ALA A 40 9.75 17.72 16.19
C ALA A 40 10.15 16.78 15.04
N PRO A 41 11.34 16.96 14.41
CA PRO A 41 11.74 16.16 13.25
C PRO A 41 11.79 14.66 13.52
N HIS A 42 12.25 14.23 14.69
CA HIS A 42 12.31 12.80 15.02
C HIS A 42 10.92 12.17 15.14
N GLU A 43 9.96 12.89 15.72
CA GLU A 43 8.57 12.42 15.80
C GLU A 43 7.94 12.36 14.41
N ARG A 44 8.16 13.38 13.58
CA ARG A 44 7.71 13.42 12.18
C ARG A 44 8.28 12.24 11.38
N TYR A 45 9.56 11.95 11.56
CA TYR A 45 10.22 10.81 10.92
C TYR A 45 9.60 9.47 11.32
N ALA A 46 9.45 9.22 12.61
CA ALA A 46 8.88 7.97 13.12
C ALA A 46 7.43 7.78 12.65
N THR A 47 6.62 8.83 12.70
CA THR A 47 5.21 8.80 12.28
C THR A 47 5.09 8.58 10.77
N ALA A 48 5.91 9.22 9.96
CA ALA A 48 5.94 8.98 8.51
C ALA A 48 6.39 7.55 8.17
N HIS A 49 7.38 7.02 8.86
CA HIS A 49 7.86 5.65 8.64
C HIS A 49 6.78 4.61 9.00
N LEU A 50 5.99 4.86 10.05
CA LEU A 50 4.85 4.01 10.37
C LEU A 50 3.78 4.03 9.26
N ALA A 51 3.56 5.17 8.63
CA ALA A 51 2.68 5.25 7.47
C ALA A 51 3.21 4.42 6.29
N ALA A 52 4.52 4.39 6.06
CA ALA A 52 5.14 3.49 5.07
C ALA A 52 4.89 2.02 5.41
N LEU A 53 5.05 1.64 6.66
CA LEU A 53 4.77 0.27 7.13
C LEU A 53 3.31 -0.14 6.88
N ARG A 54 2.36 0.74 7.16
CA ARG A 54 0.94 0.50 6.91
C ARG A 54 0.64 0.39 5.42
N THR A 55 1.28 1.19 4.59
CA THR A 55 1.18 1.11 3.13
C THR A 55 1.69 -0.24 2.61
N ALA A 56 2.85 -0.69 3.07
CA ALA A 56 3.38 -2.00 2.73
C ALA A 56 2.48 -3.13 3.22
N ALA A 57 1.96 -3.02 4.45
CA ALA A 57 1.02 -4.00 5.00
C ALA A 57 -0.26 -4.09 4.17
N ALA A 58 -0.72 -3.00 3.55
CA ALA A 58 -1.86 -3.02 2.63
C ALA A 58 -1.59 -3.88 1.40
N VAL A 59 -0.38 -3.84 0.84
CA VAL A 59 0.03 -4.71 -0.27
C VAL A 59 0.01 -6.18 0.16
N LEU A 60 0.55 -6.48 1.35
CA LEU A 60 0.53 -7.84 1.88
C LEU A 60 -0.90 -8.34 2.14
N ALA A 61 -1.78 -7.48 2.64
CA ALA A 61 -3.19 -7.83 2.85
C ALA A 61 -3.93 -8.11 1.52
N ALA A 62 -3.57 -7.39 0.45
CA ALA A 62 -4.21 -7.54 -0.86
C ALA A 62 -3.66 -8.70 -1.68
N ARG A 63 -2.36 -8.97 -1.60
CA ARG A 63 -1.64 -9.93 -2.46
C ARG A 63 -0.99 -11.08 -1.71
N GLY A 64 -0.84 -10.95 -0.38
CA GLY A 64 -0.15 -11.93 0.42
C GLY A 64 -0.86 -13.28 0.41
N ARG A 65 -0.06 -14.34 0.53
CA ARG A 65 -0.54 -15.71 0.71
C ARG A 65 -0.06 -16.21 2.07
N PRO A 66 -0.83 -17.09 2.74
CA PRO A 66 -0.35 -17.74 3.94
C PRO A 66 0.97 -18.47 3.67
N GLU A 67 1.89 -18.39 4.60
CA GLU A 67 3.14 -19.15 4.53
C GLU A 67 2.84 -20.67 4.46
N GLU A 68 3.40 -21.34 3.49
CA GLU A 68 3.08 -22.74 3.18
C GLU A 68 3.59 -23.72 4.23
N THR A 69 4.66 -23.35 4.95
CA THR A 69 5.27 -24.24 5.95
C THR A 69 5.09 -23.72 7.37
N PRO A 70 4.84 -24.62 8.36
CA PRO A 70 4.77 -24.21 9.77
C PRO A 70 6.05 -23.52 10.26
N ARG A 71 7.21 -23.89 9.71
CA ARG A 71 8.51 -23.32 10.07
C ARG A 71 8.62 -21.87 9.64
N ARG A 72 8.14 -21.52 8.43
CA ARG A 72 8.09 -20.13 7.94
C ARG A 72 7.07 -19.30 8.70
N ARG A 73 5.91 -19.85 9.04
CA ARG A 73 4.87 -19.18 9.84
C ARG A 73 5.36 -18.78 11.23
N ARG A 74 6.27 -19.54 11.82
CA ARG A 74 6.85 -19.26 13.13
C ARG A 74 7.97 -18.22 13.09
N ARG A 75 8.56 -17.99 11.93
CA ARG A 75 9.63 -17.01 11.77
C ARG A 75 9.03 -15.61 11.68
N ILE A 76 9.39 -14.76 12.63
CA ILE A 76 9.05 -13.33 12.57
C ILE A 76 9.95 -12.70 11.50
N ARG A 77 9.32 -12.16 10.48
CA ARG A 77 9.98 -11.47 9.39
C ARG A 77 9.47 -10.03 9.32
N SER A 78 10.36 -9.08 9.04
CA SER A 78 9.94 -7.70 8.83
C SER A 78 9.11 -7.57 7.55
N VAL A 79 8.23 -6.58 7.50
CA VAL A 79 7.44 -6.30 6.30
C VAL A 79 8.35 -6.02 5.10
N TRP A 80 9.52 -5.43 5.34
CA TRP A 80 10.49 -5.09 4.30
C TRP A 80 11.24 -6.31 3.73
N GLU A 81 11.31 -7.40 4.46
CA GLU A 81 11.81 -8.67 3.94
C GLU A 81 10.77 -9.39 3.09
N VAL A 82 9.51 -9.31 3.49
CA VAL A 82 8.41 -10.02 2.82
C VAL A 82 7.93 -9.29 1.58
N LEU A 83 7.89 -7.97 1.62
CA LEU A 83 7.32 -7.16 0.52
C LEU A 83 7.93 -7.45 -0.86
N PRO A 84 9.26 -7.58 -1.04
CA PRO A 84 9.83 -7.90 -2.34
C PRO A 84 9.46 -9.27 -2.89
N GLU A 85 9.14 -10.22 -2.02
CA GLU A 85 8.69 -11.56 -2.42
C GLU A 85 7.28 -11.53 -3.00
N ILE A 86 6.41 -10.68 -2.44
CA ILE A 86 5.01 -10.55 -2.82
C ILE A 86 4.83 -9.55 -3.98
N ALA A 87 5.59 -8.48 -3.97
CA ALA A 87 5.56 -7.41 -4.96
C ALA A 87 7.00 -7.03 -5.37
N PRO A 88 7.62 -7.78 -6.29
CA PRO A 88 9.00 -7.51 -6.74
C PRO A 88 9.19 -6.10 -7.29
N GLU A 89 8.15 -5.51 -7.86
CA GLU A 89 8.14 -4.12 -8.37
C GLU A 89 8.34 -3.07 -7.28
N LEU A 90 8.19 -3.44 -6.01
CA LEU A 90 8.39 -2.56 -4.85
C LEU A 90 9.72 -2.83 -4.12
N ALA A 91 10.62 -3.63 -4.69
CA ALA A 91 11.87 -4.02 -4.03
C ALA A 91 12.75 -2.82 -3.66
N GLU A 92 12.86 -1.81 -4.52
CA GLU A 92 13.65 -0.61 -4.26
C GLU A 92 13.04 0.24 -3.12
N TRP A 93 11.72 0.35 -3.08
CA TRP A 93 11.01 1.00 -1.98
C TRP A 93 11.22 0.27 -0.66
N SER A 94 11.15 -1.05 -0.70
CA SER A 94 11.41 -1.89 0.46
C SER A 94 12.82 -1.67 1.02
N ALA A 95 13.82 -1.65 0.16
CA ALA A 95 15.21 -1.38 0.55
C ALA A 95 15.38 0.03 1.15
N LEU A 96 14.73 1.03 0.56
CA LEU A 96 14.75 2.41 1.05
C LEU A 96 14.23 2.50 2.50
N PHE A 97 13.07 1.93 2.76
CA PHE A 97 12.47 1.99 4.10
C PHE A 97 13.15 1.07 5.10
N ALA A 98 13.64 -0.10 4.67
CA ALA A 98 14.44 -0.97 5.52
C ALA A 98 15.70 -0.27 6.04
N ALA A 99 16.37 0.51 5.18
CA ALA A 99 17.54 1.29 5.57
C ALA A 99 17.25 2.34 6.66
N GLY A 100 16.01 2.80 6.79
CA GLY A 100 15.58 3.75 7.81
C GLY A 100 15.09 3.12 9.12
N ALA A 101 15.05 1.79 9.22
CA ALA A 101 14.45 1.11 10.38
C ALA A 101 15.14 1.42 11.71
N ASP A 102 16.47 1.45 11.74
CA ASP A 102 17.23 1.79 12.95
C ASP A 102 16.99 3.25 13.36
N ARG A 103 16.96 4.16 12.41
CA ARG A 103 16.66 5.57 12.65
C ARG A 103 15.26 5.73 13.22
N ARG A 104 14.29 5.02 12.67
CA ARG A 104 12.93 5.00 13.20
C ARG A 104 12.89 4.52 14.64
N ALA A 105 13.55 3.39 14.95
CA ALA A 105 13.59 2.84 16.30
C ALA A 105 14.17 3.85 17.32
N ARG A 106 15.22 4.56 16.95
CA ARG A 106 15.82 5.61 17.77
C ARG A 106 14.89 6.81 17.95
N ALA A 107 14.22 7.22 16.88
CA ALA A 107 13.24 8.31 16.91
C ALA A 107 12.04 7.95 17.81
N GLU A 108 11.52 6.73 17.72
CA GLU A 108 10.46 6.23 18.60
C GLU A 108 10.87 6.16 20.06
N ALA A 109 12.14 5.89 20.32
CA ALA A 109 12.71 5.93 21.68
C ALA A 109 12.90 7.36 22.22
N GLY A 110 12.51 8.38 21.46
CA GLY A 110 12.58 9.78 21.89
C GLY A 110 13.94 10.43 21.68
N ILE A 111 14.84 9.83 20.88
CA ILE A 111 16.15 10.42 20.59
C ILE A 111 15.98 11.52 19.55
N ALA A 112 16.03 12.78 20.00
CA ALA A 112 15.78 13.95 19.16
C ALA A 112 16.78 14.08 18.00
N THR A 113 18.00 13.57 18.15
CA THR A 113 19.05 13.60 17.13
C THR A 113 18.93 12.47 16.10
N ALA A 114 17.95 11.57 16.23
CA ALA A 114 17.77 10.44 15.32
C ALA A 114 17.45 10.88 13.90
N ALA A 115 16.73 11.99 13.73
CA ALA A 115 16.42 12.56 12.41
C ALA A 115 16.42 14.09 12.49
N GLY A 116 17.04 14.73 11.51
CA GLY A 116 16.95 16.17 11.31
C GLY A 116 15.73 16.59 10.51
N PRO A 117 15.44 17.90 10.40
CA PRO A 117 14.29 18.42 9.65
C PRO A 117 14.27 17.95 8.21
N ARG A 118 15.40 18.02 7.52
CA ARG A 118 15.53 17.60 6.11
C ARG A 118 15.24 16.12 5.92
N GLU A 119 15.80 15.27 6.78
CA GLU A 119 15.61 13.83 6.73
C GLU A 119 14.14 13.45 6.97
N ALA A 120 13.48 14.13 7.91
CA ALA A 120 12.07 13.92 8.18
C ALA A 120 11.20 14.37 7.00
N ASP A 121 11.47 15.52 6.40
CA ASP A 121 10.73 16.04 5.26
C ASP A 121 10.93 15.17 4.00
N ASP A 122 12.15 14.70 3.78
CA ASP A 122 12.47 13.78 2.68
C ASP A 122 11.70 12.46 2.84
N LEU A 123 11.61 11.95 4.06
CA LEU A 123 10.83 10.74 4.33
C LEU A 123 9.34 10.95 4.10
N VAL A 124 8.77 12.05 4.56
CA VAL A 124 7.34 12.38 4.31
C VAL A 124 7.05 12.39 2.80
N ARG A 125 7.94 13.02 2.00
CA ARG A 125 7.79 13.02 0.54
C ARG A 125 7.88 11.62 -0.05
N ALA A 126 8.86 10.82 0.36
CA ALA A 126 9.04 9.45 -0.12
C ALA A 126 7.82 8.58 0.22
N VAL A 127 7.31 8.66 1.43
CA VAL A 127 6.13 7.89 1.87
C VAL A 127 4.89 8.34 1.11
N THR A 128 4.73 9.63 0.85
CA THR A 128 3.61 10.15 0.05
C THR A 128 3.63 9.57 -1.37
N MET A 129 4.79 9.52 -2.01
CA MET A 129 4.95 8.92 -3.33
C MET A 129 4.67 7.42 -3.32
N PHE A 130 5.18 6.72 -2.32
CA PHE A 130 4.98 5.29 -2.13
C PHE A 130 3.50 4.95 -1.92
N LEU A 131 2.81 5.69 -1.07
CA LEU A 131 1.37 5.51 -0.84
C LEU A 131 0.56 5.71 -2.13
N ARG A 132 0.85 6.76 -2.90
CA ARG A 132 0.18 7.01 -4.19
C ARG A 132 0.43 5.88 -5.19
N LEU A 133 1.65 5.37 -5.26
CA LEU A 133 2.00 4.24 -6.11
C LEU A 133 1.20 2.99 -5.73
N VAL A 134 1.19 2.65 -4.44
CA VAL A 134 0.46 1.48 -3.93
C VAL A 134 -1.05 1.62 -4.15
N GLU A 135 -1.61 2.79 -3.94
CA GLU A 135 -3.03 3.04 -4.24
C GLU A 135 -3.35 2.76 -5.70
N ARG A 136 -2.53 3.25 -6.62
CA ARG A 136 -2.72 2.97 -8.05
C ARG A 136 -2.62 1.48 -8.34
N MET A 137 -1.68 0.78 -7.72
CA MET A 137 -1.53 -0.67 -7.89
C MET A 137 -2.74 -1.46 -7.39
N LEU A 138 -3.33 -1.05 -6.25
CA LEU A 138 -4.40 -1.80 -5.61
C LEU A 138 -5.80 -1.36 -6.06
N LEU A 139 -6.00 -0.08 -6.36
CA LEU A 139 -7.32 0.50 -6.62
C LEU A 139 -7.62 0.66 -8.12
N LEU A 140 -6.60 0.87 -8.95
CA LEU A 140 -6.76 1.10 -10.40
C LEU A 140 -6.41 -0.12 -11.26
N ARG A 141 -5.92 -1.20 -10.68
CA ARG A 141 -5.51 -2.41 -11.39
C ARG A 141 -6.56 -2.98 -12.36
N PRO A 142 -7.88 -2.95 -12.06
CA PRO A 142 -8.90 -3.44 -12.97
C PRO A 142 -9.01 -2.65 -14.29
N ALA A 143 -8.62 -1.39 -14.26
CA ALA A 143 -8.60 -0.55 -15.46
C ALA A 143 -7.39 -0.83 -16.36
N LEU A 144 -6.32 -1.42 -15.81
CA LEU A 144 -5.08 -1.73 -16.53
C LEU A 144 -5.02 -3.16 -17.06
N ASP A 145 -5.77 -4.10 -16.47
CA ASP A 145 -5.93 -5.47 -17.01
C ASP A 145 -6.91 -5.48 -18.21
N GLY A 146 -7.14 -4.32 -18.76
CA GLY A 146 -7.80 -3.91 -19.98
C GLY A 146 -8.48 -5.00 -20.78
N SER A 147 -9.74 -5.19 -20.55
CA SER A 147 -10.62 -5.37 -21.68
C SER A 147 -10.85 -3.97 -22.25
N ALA A 148 -10.12 -3.59 -23.27
CA ALA A 148 -10.55 -2.52 -24.12
C ALA A 148 -12.02 -2.80 -24.49
N PRO A 149 -12.93 -1.82 -24.36
CA PRO A 149 -14.29 -2.04 -24.84
C PRO A 149 -14.19 -2.45 -26.30
N PRO A 150 -15.01 -3.41 -26.76
CA PRO A 150 -14.98 -3.80 -28.16
C PRO A 150 -15.26 -2.54 -29.00
N VAL A 151 -14.23 -2.12 -29.72
CA VAL A 151 -14.38 -1.10 -30.76
C VAL A 151 -15.26 -1.72 -31.83
N GLY A 152 -16.49 -1.25 -31.93
CA GLY A 152 -17.36 -1.62 -33.04
C GLY A 152 -18.69 -2.23 -32.65
N ALA A 153 -19.56 -1.48 -32.04
CA ALA A 153 -20.98 -1.66 -32.29
C ALA A 153 -21.28 -0.99 -33.63
N PRO A 154 -21.79 -1.71 -34.64
CA PRO A 154 -22.18 -1.06 -35.87
C PRO A 154 -23.34 -0.09 -35.59
N VAL A 155 -23.15 1.16 -35.97
CA VAL A 155 -24.22 2.14 -36.03
C VAL A 155 -25.18 1.66 -37.10
N VAL A 156 -26.35 1.19 -36.68
CA VAL A 156 -27.45 0.90 -37.61
C VAL A 156 -28.02 2.26 -38.01
N PRO A 157 -27.96 2.65 -39.30
CA PRO A 157 -28.65 3.89 -39.71
C PRO A 157 -30.16 3.66 -39.63
N LEU A 158 -30.84 4.52 -38.94
CA LEU A 158 -32.29 4.66 -39.01
C LEU A 158 -32.63 4.99 -40.46
N ALA A 159 -33.28 4.06 -41.16
CA ALA A 159 -33.91 4.34 -42.41
C ALA A 159 -35.21 5.12 -42.16
N GLU A 160 -35.38 6.22 -42.90
CA GLU A 160 -36.63 6.95 -43.01
C GLU A 160 -37.77 6.11 -43.58
#